data_dd738f5fcab284c0d75945d807d2dc35
#
_entry.id   dd738f5fcab284c0d75945d807d2dc35
#
_cell.length_a   1.000
_cell.length_b   1.000
_cell.length_c   1.000
_cell.angle_alpha   90.00
_cell.angle_beta   90.00
_cell.angle_gamma   90.00
#
_symmetry.space_group_name_H-M   'P 1'
#
loop_
_entity.id
_entity.type
_entity.pdbx_description
1 polymer ?
#
loop_
_entity_poly.entity_id
_entity_poly.type
_entity_poly.pdbx_seq_one_letter_code
_entity_poly.pdbx_strand_id
1 'polypeptide(L)'
;MFNKLAYSAVALTVSLGTVMSCQAEAMGKDYASAFNQVKQINAGDLNVGYVDIGPKEGQPVILLHGWPYDIHSYSEVAPALAAKGYRVIVPSLRGYGTTRFISEKTPRNGQPSAMAKDIVNLMDALNIRQAVFAGYDWGARTADIVAALWPERVKSLVSVSGYLISSQAIGKQPLPPKAEVQWWYQFYFATPRGAE
;
A
#
# COMPACT_ATOMS: atom_id res chain seq x y z
N MET A 1 56.56 -23.28 -53.07
CA MET A 1 55.26 -23.82 -52.81
C MET A 1 54.77 -23.23 -51.49
N PHE A 2 54.01 -22.15 -51.52
CA PHE A 2 53.51 -21.46 -50.30
C PHE A 2 52.05 -21.85 -50.05
N ASN A 3 51.80 -22.49 -48.94
CA ASN A 3 50.47 -22.88 -48.53
C ASN A 3 49.84 -21.73 -47.73
N LYS A 4 48.76 -21.15 -48.24
CA LYS A 4 47.98 -20.10 -47.60
C LYS A 4 47.00 -20.74 -46.62
N LEU A 5 47.21 -20.58 -45.34
CA LEU A 5 46.23 -20.86 -44.28
C LEU A 5 45.18 -19.72 -44.27
N ALA A 6 43.95 -20.09 -44.60
CA ALA A 6 42.80 -19.19 -44.45
C ALA A 6 42.33 -19.21 -43.00
N TYR A 7 42.38 -18.07 -42.32
CA TYR A 7 41.75 -17.88 -41.04
C TYR A 7 40.29 -17.50 -41.26
N SER A 8 39.39 -18.39 -40.89
CA SER A 8 37.95 -18.08 -40.79
C SER A 8 37.69 -17.32 -39.49
N ALA A 9 37.42 -16.04 -39.61
CA ALA A 9 36.92 -15.24 -38.49
C ALA A 9 35.45 -15.58 -38.23
N VAL A 10 35.17 -16.32 -37.17
CA VAL A 10 33.81 -16.49 -36.65
C VAL A 10 33.47 -15.22 -35.88
N ALA A 11 32.65 -14.37 -36.49
CA ALA A 11 32.07 -13.22 -35.82
C ALA A 11 31.02 -13.68 -34.81
N LEU A 12 31.38 -13.63 -33.52
CA LEU A 12 30.44 -13.84 -32.41
C LEU A 12 29.61 -12.58 -32.23
N THR A 13 28.49 -12.48 -32.93
CA THR A 13 27.48 -11.43 -32.65
C THR A 13 26.73 -11.77 -31.38
N VAL A 14 27.26 -11.32 -30.22
CA VAL A 14 26.54 -11.34 -28.98
C VAL A 14 25.38 -10.36 -29.08
N SER A 15 24.14 -10.88 -29.07
CA SER A 15 22.93 -10.09 -29.07
C SER A 15 22.77 -9.36 -27.70
N LEU A 16 23.38 -8.17 -27.59
CA LEU A 16 23.14 -7.23 -26.51
C LEU A 16 21.77 -6.52 -26.60
N GLY A 17 20.93 -6.90 -27.59
CA GLY A 17 19.70 -6.18 -27.88
C GLY A 17 18.51 -6.46 -26.95
N THR A 18 18.48 -7.61 -26.28
CA THR A 18 17.28 -8.06 -25.57
C THR A 18 17.22 -7.65 -24.09
N VAL A 19 18.33 -7.33 -23.48
CA VAL A 19 18.37 -6.91 -22.05
C VAL A 19 18.11 -5.41 -21.89
N MET A 20 18.44 -4.59 -22.89
CA MET A 20 18.19 -3.13 -22.85
C MET A 20 16.73 -2.75 -23.12
N SER A 21 15.96 -3.58 -23.85
CA SER A 21 14.56 -3.26 -24.16
C SER A 21 13.63 -3.37 -22.93
N CYS A 22 13.88 -4.30 -22.02
CA CYS A 22 13.06 -4.47 -20.82
C CYS A 22 13.26 -3.33 -19.79
N GLN A 23 14.46 -2.75 -19.72
CA GLN A 23 14.74 -1.60 -18.85
C GLN A 23 14.23 -0.27 -19.46
N ALA A 24 14.22 -0.13 -20.78
CA ALA A 24 13.73 1.07 -21.46
C ALA A 24 12.19 1.19 -21.40
N GLU A 25 11.45 0.08 -21.43
CA GLU A 25 9.98 0.09 -21.26
C GLU A 25 9.55 0.47 -19.84
N ALA A 26 10.35 0.15 -18.83
CA ALA A 26 10.06 0.55 -17.44
C ALA A 26 10.28 2.06 -17.20
N MET A 27 11.17 2.71 -17.96
CA MET A 27 11.45 4.15 -17.85
C MET A 27 10.42 5.06 -18.53
N GLY A 28 9.49 4.49 -19.34
CA GLY A 28 8.49 5.27 -20.08
C GLY A 28 7.09 5.30 -19.48
N LYS A 29 6.83 4.56 -18.39
CA LYS A 29 5.51 4.56 -17.75
C LYS A 29 5.42 5.63 -16.69
N ASP A 30 4.60 6.65 -16.95
CA ASP A 30 4.23 7.64 -15.95
C ASP A 30 3.25 7.02 -14.94
N TYR A 31 3.79 6.41 -13.90
CA TYR A 31 2.98 5.85 -12.82
C TYR A 31 2.35 6.93 -11.91
N ALA A 32 2.81 8.16 -11.97
CA ALA A 32 2.28 9.24 -11.14
C ALA A 32 0.85 9.61 -11.56
N SER A 33 0.56 9.58 -12.86
CA SER A 33 -0.80 9.85 -13.38
C SER A 33 -1.86 8.85 -12.91
N ALA A 34 -1.47 7.66 -12.43
CA ALA A 34 -2.39 6.64 -11.93
C ALA A 34 -3.13 7.08 -10.65
N PHE A 35 -2.59 8.04 -9.89
CA PHE A 35 -3.27 8.61 -8.73
C PHE A 35 -4.50 9.46 -9.11
N ASN A 36 -4.59 9.89 -10.38
CA ASN A 36 -5.76 10.56 -10.93
C ASN A 36 -6.82 9.59 -11.49
N GLN A 37 -6.50 8.27 -11.53
CA GLN A 37 -7.35 7.23 -12.10
C GLN A 37 -7.56 6.09 -11.09
N VAL A 38 -8.19 6.42 -9.97
CA VAL A 38 -8.45 5.47 -8.89
C VAL A 38 -9.41 4.37 -9.37
N LYS A 39 -8.98 3.12 -9.21
CA LYS A 39 -9.79 1.94 -9.50
C LYS A 39 -10.75 1.65 -8.35
N GLN A 40 -11.81 0.90 -8.62
CA GLN A 40 -12.80 0.49 -7.63
C GLN A 40 -12.98 -1.04 -7.66
N ILE A 41 -13.07 -1.66 -6.48
CA ILE A 41 -13.35 -3.09 -6.35
C ILE A 41 -14.19 -3.38 -5.11
N ASN A 42 -15.14 -4.29 -5.23
CA ASN A 42 -15.87 -4.78 -4.06
C ASN A 42 -15.00 -5.77 -3.28
N ALA A 43 -14.80 -5.49 -2.01
CA ALA A 43 -13.97 -6.26 -1.09
C ALA A 43 -14.62 -6.32 0.30
N GLY A 44 -15.28 -7.43 0.60
CA GLY A 44 -16.06 -7.57 1.83
C GLY A 44 -17.19 -6.54 1.93
N ASP A 45 -17.17 -5.74 2.98
CA ASP A 45 -18.18 -4.70 3.25
C ASP A 45 -17.99 -3.41 2.44
N LEU A 46 -16.89 -3.30 1.72
CA LEU A 46 -16.47 -2.06 1.07
C LEU A 46 -16.40 -2.20 -0.46
N ASN A 47 -16.76 -1.13 -1.14
CA ASN A 47 -16.29 -0.82 -2.47
C ASN A 47 -15.03 0.06 -2.30
N VAL A 48 -13.85 -0.54 -2.50
CA VAL A 48 -12.57 0.07 -2.18
C VAL A 48 -12.02 0.83 -3.38
N GLY A 49 -11.69 2.11 -3.18
CA GLY A 49 -10.90 2.89 -4.11
C GLY A 49 -9.41 2.62 -3.92
N TYR A 50 -8.70 2.33 -5.00
CA TYR A 50 -7.27 2.00 -4.91
C TYR A 50 -6.50 2.35 -6.17
N VAL A 51 -5.21 2.62 -6.01
CA VAL A 51 -4.22 2.68 -7.10
C VAL A 51 -3.52 1.32 -7.21
N ASP A 52 -3.31 0.84 -8.43
CA ASP A 52 -2.63 -0.43 -8.74
C ASP A 52 -1.69 -0.18 -9.92
N ILE A 53 -0.40 -0.12 -9.64
CA ILE A 53 0.66 0.21 -10.59
C ILE A 53 1.80 -0.80 -10.55
N GLY A 54 2.61 -0.79 -11.60
CA GLY A 54 3.68 -1.75 -11.79
C GLY A 54 3.22 -3.02 -12.52
N PRO A 55 4.11 -3.99 -12.71
CA PRO A 55 3.80 -5.24 -13.40
C PRO A 55 2.87 -6.10 -12.55
N LYS A 56 1.83 -6.69 -13.17
CA LYS A 56 0.84 -7.52 -12.46
C LYS A 56 1.47 -8.72 -11.75
N GLU A 57 2.51 -9.28 -12.33
CA GLU A 57 3.24 -10.44 -11.81
C GLU A 57 4.37 -10.04 -10.84
N GLY A 58 4.56 -8.73 -10.62
CA GLY A 58 5.52 -8.23 -9.65
C GLY A 58 5.16 -8.62 -8.22
N GLN A 59 6.17 -8.68 -7.34
CA GLN A 59 5.92 -8.90 -5.91
C GLN A 59 4.97 -7.81 -5.39
N PRO A 60 3.81 -8.19 -4.80
CA PRO A 60 2.86 -7.21 -4.28
C PRO A 60 3.42 -6.43 -3.08
N VAL A 61 3.21 -5.12 -3.13
CA VAL A 61 3.47 -4.18 -2.02
C VAL A 61 2.19 -3.41 -1.76
N ILE A 62 1.71 -3.41 -0.53
CA ILE A 62 0.52 -2.68 -0.09
C ILE A 62 0.97 -1.51 0.76
N LEU A 63 0.63 -0.27 0.35
CA LEU A 63 0.99 0.97 1.02
C LEU A 63 -0.24 1.57 1.69
N LEU A 64 -0.22 1.72 3.01
CA LEU A 64 -1.36 2.13 3.83
C LEU A 64 -1.11 3.49 4.46
N HIS A 65 -1.93 4.48 4.07
CA HIS A 65 -1.84 5.85 4.58
C HIS A 65 -2.41 5.99 6.00
N GLY A 66 -2.15 7.13 6.63
CA GLY A 66 -2.68 7.51 7.92
C GLY A 66 -3.55 8.76 7.87
N TRP A 67 -3.98 9.20 9.06
CA TRP A 67 -4.71 10.45 9.23
C TRP A 67 -3.73 11.64 9.38
N PRO A 68 -4.02 12.83 8.85
CA PRO A 68 -5.20 13.22 8.07
C PRO A 68 -5.02 13.07 6.56
N TYR A 69 -4.00 12.37 6.13
CA TYR A 69 -3.59 12.21 4.72
C TYR A 69 -4.37 11.08 4.03
N ASP A 70 -4.06 10.87 2.74
CA ASP A 70 -4.70 9.89 1.88
C ASP A 70 -3.67 9.16 0.99
N ILE A 71 -4.14 8.50 -0.08
CA ILE A 71 -3.29 7.76 -1.02
C ILE A 71 -2.18 8.62 -1.64
N HIS A 72 -2.36 9.94 -1.76
CA HIS A 72 -1.38 10.84 -2.38
C HIS A 72 -0.09 10.97 -1.56
N SER A 73 -0.10 10.57 -0.28
CA SER A 73 1.13 10.43 0.52
C SER A 73 2.17 9.50 -0.11
N TYR A 74 1.72 8.63 -1.02
CA TYR A 74 2.57 7.67 -1.71
C TYR A 74 2.82 8.00 -3.18
N SER A 75 2.46 9.20 -3.64
CA SER A 75 2.59 9.62 -5.04
C SER A 75 4.03 9.58 -5.58
N GLU A 76 5.03 9.63 -4.72
CA GLU A 76 6.45 9.49 -5.08
C GLU A 76 6.98 8.07 -4.84
N VAL A 77 6.63 7.47 -3.70
CA VAL A 77 7.15 6.16 -3.30
C VAL A 77 6.58 5.04 -4.16
N ALA A 78 5.28 5.08 -4.47
CA ALA A 78 4.64 4.01 -5.23
C ALA A 78 5.19 3.92 -6.68
N PRO A 79 5.35 5.01 -7.45
CA PRO A 79 6.03 4.97 -8.74
C PRO A 79 7.46 4.46 -8.68
N ALA A 80 8.23 4.87 -7.65
CA ALA A 80 9.60 4.43 -7.48
C ALA A 80 9.71 2.90 -7.25
N LEU A 81 8.78 2.32 -6.51
CA LEU A 81 8.69 0.87 -6.30
C LEU A 81 8.22 0.15 -7.57
N ALA A 82 7.22 0.70 -8.28
CA ALA A 82 6.72 0.15 -9.53
C ALA A 82 7.81 0.11 -10.61
N ALA A 83 8.64 1.15 -10.70
CA ALA A 83 9.79 1.20 -11.61
C ALA A 83 10.85 0.13 -11.29
N LYS A 84 10.89 -0.36 -10.05
CA LYS A 84 11.75 -1.48 -9.62
C LYS A 84 11.11 -2.86 -9.83
N GLY A 85 9.95 -2.93 -10.47
CA GLY A 85 9.27 -4.18 -10.81
C GLY A 85 8.32 -4.72 -9.75
N TYR A 86 7.98 -3.94 -8.71
CA TYR A 86 6.96 -4.31 -7.74
C TYR A 86 5.56 -4.00 -8.28
N ARG A 87 4.57 -4.82 -7.93
CA ARG A 87 3.16 -4.46 -8.06
C ARG A 87 2.74 -3.69 -6.83
N VAL A 88 2.39 -2.43 -6.98
CA VAL A 88 2.10 -1.54 -5.83
C VAL A 88 0.62 -1.23 -5.77
N ILE A 89 0.02 -1.55 -4.63
CA ILE A 89 -1.40 -1.31 -4.31
C ILE A 89 -1.47 -0.23 -3.23
N VAL A 90 -2.19 0.84 -3.52
CA VAL A 90 -2.40 1.95 -2.56
C VAL A 90 -3.90 2.15 -2.38
N PRO A 91 -4.53 1.51 -1.39
CA PRO A 91 -5.95 1.68 -1.14
C PRO A 91 -6.24 2.93 -0.34
N SER A 92 -7.38 3.57 -0.62
CA SER A 92 -8.01 4.49 0.32
C SER A 92 -8.65 3.67 1.45
N LEU A 93 -8.25 3.92 2.68
CA LEU A 93 -8.81 3.24 3.85
C LEU A 93 -10.31 3.57 4.01
N ARG A 94 -11.04 2.79 4.84
CA ARG A 94 -12.45 3.08 5.13
C ARG A 94 -12.62 4.52 5.63
N GLY A 95 -13.63 5.23 5.09
CA GLY A 95 -13.88 6.63 5.41
C GLY A 95 -13.06 7.62 4.58
N TYR A 96 -12.15 7.16 3.71
CA TYR A 96 -11.29 8.03 2.89
C TYR A 96 -11.57 7.91 1.40
N GLY A 97 -11.23 8.97 0.68
CA GLY A 97 -11.21 9.01 -0.78
C GLY A 97 -12.52 8.52 -1.40
N THR A 98 -12.41 7.57 -2.33
CA THR A 98 -13.54 6.97 -3.04
C THR A 98 -14.03 5.66 -2.44
N THR A 99 -13.42 5.18 -1.35
CA THR A 99 -13.88 3.99 -0.63
C THR A 99 -15.24 4.24 0.02
N ARG A 100 -16.18 3.33 -0.20
CA ARG A 100 -17.58 3.43 0.30
C ARG A 100 -18.02 2.11 0.89
N PHE A 101 -18.89 2.16 1.89
CA PHE A 101 -19.59 0.97 2.37
C PHE A 101 -20.63 0.54 1.33
N ILE A 102 -20.68 -0.77 1.05
CA ILE A 102 -21.65 -1.35 0.11
C ILE A 102 -23.06 -1.30 0.70
N SER A 103 -23.19 -1.47 2.02
CA SER A 103 -24.47 -1.45 2.72
C SER A 103 -24.49 -0.36 3.79
N GLU A 104 -25.60 0.37 3.86
CA GLU A 104 -25.84 1.32 4.94
C GLU A 104 -26.01 0.65 6.32
N LYS A 105 -26.32 -0.65 6.33
CA LYS A 105 -26.48 -1.44 7.56
C LYS A 105 -25.13 -1.84 8.18
N THR A 106 -24.03 -1.75 7.43
CA THR A 106 -22.69 -2.06 7.95
C THR A 106 -22.29 -1.02 9.01
N PRO A 107 -21.90 -1.45 10.22
CA PRO A 107 -21.46 -0.53 11.27
C PRO A 107 -20.28 0.35 10.82
N ARG A 108 -20.36 1.63 11.09
CA ARG A 108 -19.29 2.61 10.81
C ARG A 108 -18.20 2.51 11.89
N ASN A 109 -17.45 1.43 11.85
CA ASN A 109 -16.44 1.07 12.82
C ASN A 109 -15.04 1.39 12.27
N GLY A 110 -14.26 2.18 12.99
CA GLY A 110 -12.88 2.57 12.65
C GLY A 110 -11.81 1.81 13.45
N GLN A 111 -12.14 0.71 14.11
CA GLN A 111 -11.16 -0.06 14.88
C GLN A 111 -10.08 -0.67 13.96
N PRO A 112 -8.81 -0.75 14.41
CA PRO A 112 -7.72 -1.30 13.61
C PRO A 112 -7.98 -2.72 13.09
N SER A 113 -8.66 -3.57 13.87
CA SER A 113 -9.04 -4.92 13.43
C SER A 113 -10.05 -4.94 12.28
N ALA A 114 -10.99 -4.00 12.27
CA ALA A 114 -11.94 -3.86 11.17
C ALA A 114 -11.23 -3.37 9.90
N MET A 115 -10.33 -2.40 10.04
CA MET A 115 -9.50 -1.90 8.93
C MET A 115 -8.56 -2.99 8.39
N ALA A 116 -7.95 -3.80 9.27
CA ALA A 116 -7.12 -4.94 8.87
C ALA A 116 -7.92 -5.97 8.06
N LYS A 117 -9.16 -6.27 8.48
CA LYS A 117 -10.05 -7.16 7.74
C LYS A 117 -10.39 -6.62 6.35
N ASP A 118 -10.56 -5.31 6.19
CA ASP A 118 -10.77 -4.71 4.87
C ASP A 118 -9.60 -4.98 3.93
N ILE A 119 -8.36 -4.85 4.45
CA ILE A 119 -7.17 -5.07 3.65
C ILE A 119 -7.03 -6.56 3.27
N VAL A 120 -7.35 -7.48 4.17
CA VAL A 120 -7.40 -8.91 3.83
C VAL A 120 -8.46 -9.19 2.77
N ASN A 121 -9.66 -8.62 2.89
CA ASN A 121 -10.71 -8.74 1.88
C ASN A 121 -10.29 -8.13 0.53
N LEU A 122 -9.56 -7.00 0.54
CA LEU A 122 -9.01 -6.40 -0.67
C LEU A 122 -7.99 -7.32 -1.34
N MET A 123 -7.09 -7.92 -0.54
CA MET A 123 -6.13 -8.90 -1.06
C MET A 123 -6.84 -10.08 -1.74
N ASP A 124 -7.89 -10.59 -1.11
CA ASP A 124 -8.68 -11.70 -1.68
C ASP A 124 -9.35 -11.28 -3.00
N ALA A 125 -9.96 -10.09 -3.05
CA ALA A 125 -10.59 -9.56 -4.26
C ALA A 125 -9.57 -9.31 -5.40
N LEU A 126 -8.32 -9.00 -5.07
CA LEU A 126 -7.23 -8.80 -6.03
C LEU A 126 -6.43 -10.07 -6.33
N ASN A 127 -6.81 -11.23 -5.76
CA ASN A 127 -6.08 -12.50 -5.85
C ASN A 127 -4.63 -12.38 -5.37
N ILE A 128 -4.39 -11.59 -4.32
CA ILE A 128 -3.08 -11.43 -3.68
C ILE A 128 -3.00 -12.35 -2.48
N ARG A 129 -2.23 -13.42 -2.58
CA ARG A 129 -2.06 -14.37 -1.48
C ARG A 129 -1.21 -13.78 -0.35
N GLN A 130 -0.11 -13.12 -0.68
CA GLN A 130 0.86 -12.57 0.25
C GLN A 130 1.47 -11.28 -0.29
N ALA A 131 1.71 -10.28 0.55
CA ALA A 131 2.29 -9.00 0.16
C ALA A 131 3.35 -8.51 1.16
N VAL A 132 4.19 -7.58 0.70
CA VAL A 132 4.94 -6.69 1.58
C VAL A 132 4.00 -5.57 2.00
N PHE A 133 3.99 -5.23 3.28
CA PHE A 133 3.20 -4.13 3.82
C PHE A 133 4.10 -2.96 4.23
N ALA A 134 3.67 -1.75 3.93
CA ALA A 134 4.23 -0.55 4.52
C ALA A 134 3.09 0.41 4.89
N GLY A 135 3.17 1.00 6.07
CA GLY A 135 2.16 1.92 6.53
C GLY A 135 2.69 2.89 7.58
N TYR A 136 1.99 4.00 7.73
CA TYR A 136 2.25 4.94 8.80
C TYR A 136 0.95 5.31 9.50
N ASP A 137 1.03 5.67 10.78
CA ASP A 137 -0.11 6.05 11.64
C ASP A 137 -1.23 4.98 11.62
N TRP A 138 -2.45 5.29 11.17
CA TRP A 138 -3.55 4.30 11.03
C TRP A 138 -3.22 3.19 10.05
N GLY A 139 -2.48 3.49 8.98
CA GLY A 139 -2.00 2.49 8.03
C GLY A 139 -1.02 1.51 8.67
N ALA A 140 -0.13 1.99 9.54
CA ALA A 140 0.77 1.14 10.31
C ALA A 140 0.00 0.23 11.26
N ARG A 141 -0.92 0.78 12.05
CA ARG A 141 -1.77 -0.01 12.97
C ARG A 141 -2.55 -1.09 12.23
N THR A 142 -3.08 -0.75 11.04
CA THR A 142 -3.79 -1.69 10.19
C THR A 142 -2.85 -2.81 9.72
N ALA A 143 -1.66 -2.48 9.21
CA ALA A 143 -0.67 -3.44 8.75
C ALA A 143 -0.17 -4.35 9.89
N ASP A 144 0.07 -3.77 11.07
CA ASP A 144 0.49 -4.49 12.26
C ASP A 144 -0.55 -5.55 12.70
N ILE A 145 -1.84 -5.21 12.64
CA ILE A 145 -2.93 -6.16 12.95
C ILE A 145 -3.03 -7.24 11.88
N VAL A 146 -2.84 -6.91 10.59
CA VAL A 146 -2.76 -7.93 9.53
C VAL A 146 -1.61 -8.90 9.83
N ALA A 147 -0.44 -8.38 10.19
CA ALA A 147 0.72 -9.22 10.51
C ALA A 147 0.50 -10.10 11.77
N ALA A 148 -0.24 -9.59 12.76
CA ALA A 148 -0.53 -10.31 13.99
C ALA A 148 -1.57 -11.43 13.80
N LEU A 149 -2.63 -11.18 13.02
CA LEU A 149 -3.78 -12.09 12.89
C LEU A 149 -3.71 -12.98 11.64
N TRP A 150 -3.01 -12.55 10.59
CA TRP A 150 -2.84 -13.27 9.31
C TRP A 150 -1.37 -13.24 8.87
N PRO A 151 -0.44 -13.77 9.68
CA PRO A 151 1.00 -13.70 9.38
C PRO A 151 1.37 -14.33 8.03
N GLU A 152 0.61 -15.33 7.57
CA GLU A 152 0.81 -15.97 6.28
C GLU A 152 0.50 -15.04 5.08
N ARG A 153 -0.21 -13.94 5.33
CA ARG A 153 -0.52 -12.91 4.31
C ARG A 153 0.58 -11.85 4.20
N VAL A 154 1.52 -11.81 5.14
CA VAL A 154 2.55 -10.78 5.26
C VAL A 154 3.92 -11.36 4.97
N LYS A 155 4.55 -10.88 3.90
CA LYS A 155 5.93 -11.26 3.53
C LYS A 155 6.97 -10.46 4.32
N SER A 156 6.72 -9.17 4.49
CA SER A 156 7.52 -8.23 5.26
C SER A 156 6.66 -7.06 5.67
N LEU A 157 7.05 -6.37 6.74
CA LEU A 157 6.31 -5.24 7.29
C LEU A 157 7.26 -4.06 7.56
N VAL A 158 6.84 -2.87 7.11
CA VAL A 158 7.42 -1.57 7.47
C VAL A 158 6.34 -0.78 8.20
N SER A 159 6.47 -0.62 9.51
CA SER A 159 5.52 0.08 10.37
C SER A 159 6.15 1.38 10.88
N VAL A 160 5.52 2.51 10.57
CA VAL A 160 6.00 3.84 10.95
C VAL A 160 4.95 4.52 11.83
N SER A 161 5.35 4.90 13.05
CA SER A 161 4.46 5.56 14.02
C SER A 161 3.16 4.78 14.30
N GLY A 162 3.22 3.45 14.19
CA GLY A 162 2.14 2.53 14.53
C GLY A 162 2.29 2.00 15.95
N TYR A 163 1.19 1.57 16.56
CA TYR A 163 1.16 0.78 17.77
C TYR A 163 -0.04 -0.15 17.76
N LEU A 164 0.17 -1.38 18.23
CA LEU A 164 -0.87 -2.42 18.25
C LEU A 164 -1.79 -2.30 19.45
N ILE A 165 -1.21 -2.08 20.60
CA ILE A 165 -1.88 -2.16 21.90
C ILE A 165 -1.49 -0.95 22.73
N SER A 166 -2.49 -0.19 23.15
CA SER A 166 -2.34 0.81 24.19
C SER A 166 -2.59 0.21 25.57
N SER A 167 -1.96 0.76 26.60
CA SER A 167 -2.22 0.34 27.98
C SER A 167 -3.61 0.79 28.41
N GLN A 168 -4.48 -0.17 28.73
CA GLN A 168 -5.82 0.14 29.30
C GLN A 168 -5.74 0.89 30.64
N ALA A 169 -4.69 0.66 31.42
CA ALA A 169 -4.47 1.35 32.68
C ALA A 169 -4.12 2.82 32.44
N ILE A 170 -3.24 3.10 31.48
CA ILE A 170 -2.86 4.48 31.10
C ILE A 170 -4.05 5.18 30.42
N GLY A 171 -4.83 4.49 29.60
CA GLY A 171 -6.02 5.05 28.93
C GLY A 171 -7.14 5.50 29.88
N LYS A 172 -7.09 5.09 31.16
CA LYS A 172 -8.02 5.54 32.21
C LYS A 172 -7.52 6.78 32.98
N GLN A 173 -6.29 7.22 32.68
CA GLN A 173 -5.71 8.40 33.33
C GLN A 173 -5.78 9.59 32.36
N PRO A 174 -5.96 10.82 32.88
CA PRO A 174 -5.87 12.01 32.05
C PRO A 174 -4.47 12.11 31.43
N LEU A 175 -4.41 12.59 30.22
CA LEU A 175 -3.14 12.86 29.57
C LEU A 175 -2.43 14.07 30.21
N PRO A 176 -1.09 14.15 30.13
CA PRO A 176 -0.40 15.39 30.49
C PRO A 176 -0.93 16.55 29.62
N PRO A 177 -1.09 17.76 30.15
CA PRO A 177 -1.70 18.89 29.42
C PRO A 177 -1.07 19.17 28.06
N LYS A 178 0.25 18.99 27.94
CA LYS A 178 0.97 19.15 26.67
C LYS A 178 0.50 18.12 25.60
N ALA A 179 0.23 16.90 26.01
CA ALA A 179 -0.27 15.86 25.11
C ALA A 179 -1.73 16.11 24.72
N GLU A 180 -2.57 16.58 25.67
CA GLU A 180 -3.95 16.95 25.38
C GLU A 180 -4.02 18.08 24.34
N VAL A 181 -3.20 19.12 24.49
CA VAL A 181 -3.10 20.21 23.51
C VAL A 181 -2.62 19.70 22.15
N GLN A 182 -1.64 18.81 22.14
CA GLN A 182 -1.12 18.25 20.89
C GLN A 182 -2.17 17.38 20.17
N TRP A 183 -2.98 16.65 20.92
CA TRP A 183 -3.98 15.71 20.39
C TRP A 183 -5.42 16.20 20.54
N TRP A 184 -5.63 17.53 20.63
CA TRP A 184 -6.92 18.19 20.79
C TRP A 184 -7.99 17.69 19.83
N TYR A 185 -7.60 17.33 18.58
CA TYR A 185 -8.50 16.84 17.55
C TYR A 185 -9.22 15.54 17.94
N GLN A 186 -8.61 14.70 18.77
CA GLN A 186 -9.26 13.47 19.26
C GLN A 186 -10.48 13.80 20.11
N PHE A 187 -10.35 14.83 20.96
CA PHE A 187 -11.48 15.31 21.79
C PHE A 187 -12.54 15.98 20.91
N TYR A 188 -12.12 16.76 19.92
CA TYR A 188 -13.04 17.40 18.98
C TYR A 188 -13.87 16.35 18.21
N PHE A 189 -13.24 15.34 17.65
CA PHE A 189 -13.93 14.27 16.93
C PHE A 189 -14.84 13.40 17.82
N ALA A 190 -14.65 13.41 19.13
CA ALA A 190 -15.54 12.74 20.06
C ALA A 190 -16.83 13.54 20.36
N THR A 191 -16.95 14.77 19.85
CA THR A 191 -18.14 15.61 20.02
C THR A 191 -19.14 15.41 18.88
N PRO A 192 -20.44 15.72 19.10
CA PRO A 192 -21.42 15.72 18.01
C PRO A 192 -20.99 16.57 16.81
N ARG A 193 -20.43 17.75 17.05
CA ARG A 193 -19.94 18.66 16.00
C ARG A 193 -18.79 18.05 15.19
N GLY A 194 -17.95 17.24 15.81
CA GLY A 194 -16.85 16.58 15.11
C GLY A 194 -17.29 15.36 14.30
N ALA A 195 -18.54 14.91 14.49
CA ALA A 195 -19.16 13.81 13.75
C ALA A 195 -19.93 14.28 12.48
N GLU A 196 -20.19 15.59 12.35
CA GLU A 196 -20.82 16.22 11.18
C GLU A 196 -19.81 16.41 10.04
#